data_2b991772f19dfdc2d4bd9741f4fade5a
#
_entry.id   2b991772f19dfdc2d4bd9741f4fade5a
#
_cell.length_a   1.000
_cell.length_b   1.000
_cell.length_c   1.000
_cell.angle_alpha   90.00
_cell.angle_beta   90.00
_cell.angle_gamma   90.00
#
_symmetry.space_group_name_H-M   'P 1'
#
loop_
_entity.id
_entity.type
_entity.pdbx_description
1 polymer ?
#
loop_
_entity_poly.entity_id
_entity_poly.type
_entity_poly.pdbx_seq_one_letter_code
_entity_poly.pdbx_strand_id
1 'polypeptide(L)'
;MNTATEQLRQTAAKTAGPSKAAFHPTRVFVDKDRTAFLWFCVAALAVLIAVAQPFYLIHQIKQREQVVIIDPAGTYYVSPLLDFQDAKELHAQQSTLATTAFLERNPNGFDNPELLKQMFLKFACDKAFRQLADEAAEFKAKQLHQKAEIASIDILDTREDFVMTQVSGQLIRTGIFKDKAFSEAVPFKLAFKLRRNPDMAMNGRFPTAVSDFKYEPTR
;
A
#
# COMPACT_ATOMS: atom_id res chain seq x y z
N MET A 1 -98.53 0.10 28.29
CA MET A 1 -97.76 -0.45 27.13
C MET A 1 -96.53 0.42 26.84
N ASN A 2 -95.52 0.48 27.67
CA ASN A 2 -94.33 1.26 27.38
C ASN A 2 -93.00 0.83 28.06
N THR A 3 -92.97 -0.36 28.65
CA THR A 3 -91.81 -0.85 29.40
C THR A 3 -90.87 -1.72 28.61
N ALA A 4 -91.31 -2.32 27.50
CA ALA A 4 -90.49 -3.21 26.66
C ALA A 4 -89.52 -2.45 25.67
N THR A 5 -89.97 -1.24 25.25
CA THR A 5 -89.20 -0.45 24.30
C THR A 5 -87.99 0.33 24.86
N GLU A 6 -88.10 0.59 26.22
CA GLU A 6 -86.99 1.26 26.92
C GLU A 6 -85.86 0.33 27.30
N GLN A 7 -86.15 -0.96 27.61
CA GLN A 7 -85.18 -1.96 27.90
C GLN A 7 -84.33 -2.35 26.64
N LEU A 8 -84.90 -2.32 25.46
CA LEU A 8 -84.20 -2.57 24.21
C LEU A 8 -83.25 -1.41 23.81
N ARG A 9 -83.57 -0.21 24.26
CA ARG A 9 -82.64 0.94 24.02
C ARG A 9 -81.43 0.99 24.93
N GLN A 10 -81.66 0.50 26.21
CA GLN A 10 -80.53 0.43 27.19
C GLN A 10 -79.56 -0.72 26.92
N THR A 11 -80.04 -1.82 26.31
CA THR A 11 -79.12 -2.95 25.93
C THR A 11 -78.31 -2.63 24.65
N ALA A 12 -78.83 -1.84 23.72
CA ALA A 12 -78.10 -1.42 22.53
C ALA A 12 -76.98 -0.41 22.85
N ALA A 13 -77.09 0.38 23.92
CA ALA A 13 -76.07 1.35 24.33
C ALA A 13 -74.86 0.73 25.07
N LYS A 14 -74.99 -0.52 25.57
CA LYS A 14 -73.95 -1.15 26.41
C LYS A 14 -72.98 -2.05 25.64
N THR A 15 -73.23 -2.25 24.35
CA THR A 15 -72.36 -3.11 23.50
C THR A 15 -71.39 -2.35 22.57
N ALA A 16 -71.37 -1.00 22.66
CA ALA A 16 -70.33 -0.23 22.01
C ALA A 16 -69.05 -0.18 22.88
N GLY A 17 -68.30 -1.30 22.89
CA GLY A 17 -66.96 -1.30 23.45
C GLY A 17 -66.10 -0.23 22.77
N PRO A 18 -65.05 0.32 23.44
CA PRO A 18 -64.19 1.32 22.87
C PRO A 18 -63.60 0.80 21.54
N SER A 19 -64.09 1.35 20.44
CA SER A 19 -63.54 1.11 19.11
C SER A 19 -62.04 1.38 19.21
N LYS A 20 -61.23 0.32 19.08
CA LYS A 20 -59.80 0.46 18.92
C LYS A 20 -59.61 1.39 17.73
N ALA A 21 -59.23 2.64 18.00
CA ALA A 21 -58.97 3.62 16.97
C ALA A 21 -57.94 3.02 16.00
N ALA A 22 -58.40 2.63 14.81
CA ALA A 22 -57.51 2.09 13.79
C ALA A 22 -56.43 3.12 13.53
N PHE A 23 -55.17 2.70 13.63
CA PHE A 23 -54.05 3.55 13.36
C PHE A 23 -54.11 3.95 11.88
N HIS A 24 -54.61 5.17 11.65
CA HIS A 24 -54.60 5.75 10.30
C HIS A 24 -53.30 6.50 10.11
N PRO A 25 -52.38 6.03 9.23
CA PRO A 25 -51.10 6.68 9.01
C PRO A 25 -51.24 8.15 8.57
N THR A 26 -52.37 8.51 7.95
CA THR A 26 -52.69 9.88 7.54
C THR A 26 -52.95 10.82 8.72
N ARG A 27 -53.38 10.35 9.91
CA ARG A 27 -53.57 11.22 11.09
C ARG A 27 -52.25 11.79 11.65
N VAL A 28 -51.13 11.11 11.43
CA VAL A 28 -49.81 11.59 11.85
C VAL A 28 -49.42 12.88 11.11
N PHE A 29 -49.92 13.04 9.87
CA PHE A 29 -49.66 14.25 9.06
C PHE A 29 -50.65 15.38 9.30
N VAL A 30 -51.73 15.14 9.99
CA VAL A 30 -52.76 16.19 10.27
C VAL A 30 -52.53 16.87 11.61
N ASP A 31 -51.84 16.23 12.54
CA ASP A 31 -51.51 16.83 13.85
C ASP A 31 -50.27 17.70 13.71
N LYS A 32 -50.47 19.04 13.55
CA LYS A 32 -49.42 20.03 13.20
C LYS A 32 -48.18 19.96 14.07
N ASP A 33 -48.36 19.77 15.40
CA ASP A 33 -47.21 19.78 16.32
C ASP A 33 -46.38 18.49 16.22
N ARG A 34 -47.04 17.33 16.08
CA ARG A 34 -46.35 16.05 15.89
C ARG A 34 -45.66 15.96 14.54
N THR A 35 -46.30 16.49 13.52
CA THR A 35 -45.72 16.56 12.16
C THR A 35 -44.48 17.46 12.15
N ALA A 36 -44.53 18.64 12.76
CA ALA A 36 -43.40 19.55 12.89
C ALA A 36 -42.22 18.89 13.64
N PHE A 37 -42.51 18.21 14.76
CA PHE A 37 -41.47 17.49 15.51
C PHE A 37 -40.84 16.35 14.70
N LEU A 38 -41.63 15.60 13.93
CA LEU A 38 -41.12 14.51 13.08
C LEU A 38 -40.20 15.05 12.01
N TRP A 39 -40.58 16.16 11.33
CA TRP A 39 -39.74 16.80 10.33
C TRP A 39 -38.46 17.39 10.94
N PHE A 40 -38.54 17.91 12.15
CA PHE A 40 -37.38 18.40 12.89
C PHE A 40 -36.38 17.23 13.16
N CYS A 41 -36.87 16.09 13.62
CA CYS A 41 -36.03 14.91 13.84
C CYS A 41 -35.38 14.41 12.54
N VAL A 42 -36.12 14.36 11.42
CA VAL A 42 -35.60 13.99 10.11
C VAL A 42 -34.54 14.96 9.65
N ALA A 43 -34.77 16.26 9.78
CA ALA A 43 -33.80 17.30 9.43
C ALA A 43 -32.54 17.22 10.30
N ALA A 44 -32.67 17.04 11.62
CA ALA A 44 -31.56 16.87 12.53
C ALA A 44 -30.72 15.63 12.19
N LEU A 45 -31.36 14.50 11.86
CA LEU A 45 -30.68 13.28 11.42
C LEU A 45 -29.95 13.50 10.10
N ALA A 46 -30.56 14.17 9.13
CA ALA A 46 -29.93 14.48 7.85
C ALA A 46 -28.69 15.38 8.03
N VAL A 47 -28.74 16.37 8.90
CA VAL A 47 -27.59 17.22 9.24
C VAL A 47 -26.48 16.41 9.91
N LEU A 48 -26.80 15.53 10.85
CA LEU A 48 -25.83 14.65 11.49
C LEU A 48 -25.11 13.75 10.47
N ILE A 49 -25.87 13.14 9.55
CA ILE A 49 -25.29 12.32 8.48
C ILE A 49 -24.40 13.18 7.56
N ALA A 50 -24.86 14.37 7.15
CA ALA A 50 -24.10 15.27 6.29
C ALA A 50 -22.79 15.74 6.93
N VAL A 51 -22.77 15.94 8.24
CA VAL A 51 -21.55 16.29 8.99
C VAL A 51 -20.62 15.07 9.18
N ALA A 52 -21.18 13.90 9.48
CA ALA A 52 -20.39 12.69 9.71
C ALA A 52 -19.76 12.11 8.42
N GLN A 53 -20.45 12.25 7.29
CA GLN A 53 -20.04 11.68 6.01
C GLN A 53 -18.63 12.11 5.54
N PRO A 54 -18.25 13.41 5.56
CA PRO A 54 -16.91 13.82 5.14
C PRO A 54 -15.82 13.30 6.07
N PHE A 55 -16.06 13.18 7.37
CA PHE A 55 -15.10 12.58 8.31
C PHE A 55 -14.89 11.10 8.03
N TYR A 56 -15.96 10.36 7.74
CA TYR A 56 -15.87 8.96 7.35
C TYR A 56 -15.12 8.78 6.04
N LEU A 57 -15.39 9.62 5.02
CA LEU A 57 -14.68 9.59 3.75
C LEU A 57 -13.18 9.91 3.91
N ILE A 58 -12.85 10.96 4.69
CA ILE A 58 -11.45 11.33 4.96
C ILE A 58 -10.73 10.19 5.70
N HIS A 59 -11.41 9.54 6.65
CA HIS A 59 -10.84 8.40 7.37
C HIS A 59 -10.58 7.21 6.42
N GLN A 60 -11.51 6.88 5.54
CA GLN A 60 -11.33 5.84 4.53
C GLN A 60 -10.21 6.16 3.53
N ILE A 61 -10.15 7.42 3.08
CA ILE A 61 -9.11 7.85 2.13
C ILE A 61 -7.72 7.80 2.78
N LYS A 62 -7.59 8.18 4.05
CA LYS A 62 -6.33 8.09 4.79
C LYS A 62 -5.88 6.66 5.05
N GLN A 63 -6.79 5.70 5.13
CA GLN A 63 -6.45 4.28 5.29
C GLN A 63 -6.06 3.60 3.98
N ARG A 64 -6.40 4.19 2.83
CA ARG A 64 -6.02 3.65 1.52
C ARG A 64 -4.72 4.29 1.07
N GLU A 65 -3.61 3.71 1.49
CA GLU A 65 -2.31 4.07 0.96
C GLU A 65 -2.22 3.63 -0.50
N GLN A 66 -2.23 4.60 -1.38
CA GLN A 66 -2.16 4.36 -2.83
C GLN A 66 -0.72 4.02 -3.22
N VAL A 67 -0.53 2.90 -3.90
CA VAL A 67 0.74 2.56 -4.53
C VAL A 67 0.71 3.08 -5.96
N VAL A 68 1.64 3.96 -6.28
CA VAL A 68 1.83 4.44 -7.66
C VAL A 68 2.80 3.48 -8.34
N ILE A 69 2.32 2.73 -9.33
CA ILE A 69 3.16 1.88 -10.16
C ILE A 69 3.65 2.73 -11.33
N ILE A 70 4.96 2.86 -11.48
CA ILE A 70 5.60 3.53 -12.60
C ILE A 70 6.06 2.46 -13.57
N ASP A 71 5.47 2.43 -14.76
CA ASP A 71 5.93 1.59 -15.86
C ASP A 71 7.28 2.12 -16.39
N PRO A 72 8.23 1.26 -16.82
CA PRO A 72 9.45 1.66 -17.50
C PRO A 72 9.26 2.61 -18.69
N ALA A 73 8.07 2.61 -19.31
CA ALA A 73 7.67 3.55 -20.36
C ALA A 73 7.31 4.95 -19.84
N GLY A 74 7.42 5.22 -18.53
CA GLY A 74 7.08 6.52 -17.94
C GLY A 74 5.59 6.77 -17.76
N THR A 75 4.75 5.75 -17.95
CA THR A 75 3.31 5.83 -17.74
C THR A 75 2.98 5.53 -16.28
N TYR A 76 2.24 6.44 -15.64
CA TYR A 76 1.85 6.29 -14.25
C TYR A 76 0.52 5.56 -14.14
N TYR A 77 0.52 4.38 -13.52
CA TYR A 77 -0.71 3.72 -13.11
C TYR A 77 -0.91 3.97 -11.61
N VAL A 78 -1.95 4.69 -11.26
CA VAL A 78 -2.42 4.79 -9.88
C VAL A 78 -3.39 3.64 -9.65
N SER A 79 -2.97 2.59 -8.97
CA SER A 79 -3.88 1.54 -8.53
C SER A 79 -4.37 1.87 -7.12
N PRO A 80 -5.65 2.22 -6.95
CA PRO A 80 -6.19 2.57 -5.63
C PRO A 80 -6.41 1.37 -4.71
N LEU A 81 -6.10 0.16 -5.17
CA LEU A 81 -6.51 -1.09 -4.54
C LEU A 81 -5.37 -2.04 -4.16
N LEU A 82 -4.11 -1.67 -4.44
CA LEU A 82 -3.00 -2.56 -4.09
C LEU A 82 -2.43 -2.13 -2.73
N ASP A 83 -2.67 -2.94 -1.71
CA ASP A 83 -1.99 -2.79 -0.42
C ASP A 83 -0.50 -3.06 -0.60
N PHE A 84 0.35 -2.33 0.13
CA PHE A 84 1.80 -2.50 0.07
C PHE A 84 2.22 -3.96 0.27
N GLN A 85 1.49 -4.70 1.10
CA GLN A 85 1.74 -6.11 1.36
C GLN A 85 1.46 -7.01 0.15
N ASP A 86 0.49 -6.65 -0.68
CA ASP A 86 0.04 -7.46 -1.81
C ASP A 86 0.77 -7.15 -3.11
N ALA A 87 1.60 -6.10 -3.12
CA ALA A 87 2.32 -5.61 -4.30
C ALA A 87 3.56 -6.46 -4.64
N LYS A 88 3.41 -7.79 -4.75
CA LYS A 88 4.52 -8.72 -4.97
C LYS A 88 5.35 -8.41 -6.22
N GLU A 89 4.68 -8.12 -7.33
CA GLU A 89 5.36 -7.79 -8.59
C GLU A 89 6.17 -6.50 -8.49
N LEU A 90 5.61 -5.48 -7.80
CA LEU A 90 6.34 -4.24 -7.52
C LEU A 90 7.59 -4.51 -6.70
N HIS A 91 7.50 -5.31 -5.63
CA HIS A 91 8.64 -5.63 -4.80
C HIS A 91 9.71 -6.44 -5.55
N ALA A 92 9.31 -7.36 -6.42
CA ALA A 92 10.22 -8.09 -7.29
C ALA A 92 10.93 -7.15 -8.26
N GLN A 93 10.19 -6.26 -8.94
CA GLN A 93 10.77 -5.28 -9.86
C GLN A 93 11.73 -4.32 -9.14
N GLN A 94 11.35 -3.81 -7.96
CA GLN A 94 12.22 -2.94 -7.16
C GLN A 94 13.49 -3.67 -6.68
N SER A 95 13.37 -4.95 -6.32
CA SER A 95 14.52 -5.78 -5.95
C SER A 95 15.46 -6.01 -7.13
N THR A 96 14.92 -6.19 -8.34
CA THR A 96 15.72 -6.27 -9.58
C THR A 96 16.53 -4.98 -9.79
N LEU A 97 15.86 -3.84 -9.76
CA LEU A 97 16.52 -2.54 -9.94
C LEU A 97 17.57 -2.26 -8.85
N ALA A 98 17.25 -2.57 -7.59
CA ALA A 98 18.19 -2.42 -6.48
C ALA A 98 19.42 -3.34 -6.62
N THR A 99 19.21 -4.58 -7.10
CA THR A 99 20.30 -5.53 -7.38
C THR A 99 21.21 -5.00 -8.47
N THR A 100 20.65 -4.57 -9.58
CA THR A 100 21.40 -3.97 -10.70
C THR A 100 22.19 -2.74 -10.24
N ALA A 101 21.53 -1.81 -9.50
CA ALA A 101 22.19 -0.59 -9.02
C ALA A 101 23.36 -0.89 -8.06
N PHE A 102 23.25 -1.95 -7.25
CA PHE A 102 24.26 -2.29 -6.25
C PHE A 102 25.37 -3.22 -6.78
N LEU A 103 25.04 -4.22 -7.60
CA LEU A 103 26.00 -5.25 -8.04
C LEU A 103 26.67 -4.95 -9.38
N GLU A 104 26.07 -4.12 -10.24
CA GLU A 104 26.72 -3.75 -11.49
C GLU A 104 27.79 -2.69 -11.25
N ARG A 105 29.02 -3.08 -11.53
CA ARG A 105 30.22 -2.29 -11.20
C ARG A 105 31.28 -2.39 -12.27
N ASN A 106 32.10 -1.38 -12.29
CA ASN A 106 33.29 -1.29 -13.14
C ASN A 106 34.51 -0.81 -12.33
N PRO A 107 35.73 -0.71 -12.90
CA PRO A 107 36.93 -0.28 -12.18
C PRO A 107 36.82 1.11 -11.52
N ASN A 108 35.87 1.95 -11.96
CA ASN A 108 35.65 3.29 -11.44
C ASN A 108 34.56 3.37 -10.35
N GLY A 109 33.78 2.27 -10.14
CA GLY A 109 32.71 2.22 -9.14
C GLY A 109 31.43 1.58 -9.64
N PHE A 110 30.30 2.03 -9.11
CA PHE A 110 28.98 1.58 -9.57
C PHE A 110 28.72 2.07 -11.00
N ASP A 111 28.10 1.23 -11.82
CA ASP A 111 27.72 1.61 -13.19
C ASP A 111 26.66 2.71 -13.20
N ASN A 112 25.73 2.66 -12.23
CA ASN A 112 24.68 3.66 -12.08
C ASN A 112 24.56 4.17 -10.63
N PRO A 113 25.48 5.06 -10.19
CA PRO A 113 25.47 5.56 -8.81
C PRO A 113 24.24 6.44 -8.49
N GLU A 114 23.64 7.08 -9.49
CA GLU A 114 22.46 7.90 -9.27
C GLU A 114 21.23 7.03 -8.97
N LEU A 115 21.04 5.91 -9.67
CA LEU A 115 19.99 4.95 -9.38
C LEU A 115 20.15 4.37 -7.97
N LEU A 116 21.39 4.06 -7.55
CA LEU A 116 21.66 3.60 -6.19
C LEU A 116 21.22 4.64 -5.15
N LYS A 117 21.58 5.91 -5.32
CA LYS A 117 21.18 6.99 -4.40
C LYS A 117 19.67 7.20 -4.35
N GLN A 118 18.98 7.01 -5.46
CA GLN A 118 17.52 7.14 -5.53
C GLN A 118 16.78 5.98 -4.83
N MET A 119 17.33 4.78 -4.95
CA MET A 119 16.67 3.57 -4.43
C MET A 119 17.06 3.22 -2.99
N PHE A 120 18.23 3.68 -2.51
CA PHE A 120 18.74 3.33 -1.19
C PHE A 120 18.60 4.51 -0.23
N LEU A 121 18.02 4.26 0.94
CA LEU A 121 18.01 5.24 2.02
C LEU A 121 19.46 5.52 2.48
N LYS A 122 19.68 6.69 3.05
CA LYS A 122 21.03 7.18 3.42
C LYS A 122 21.91 6.13 4.08
N PHE A 123 21.40 5.44 5.11
CA PHE A 123 22.16 4.42 5.82
C PHE A 123 22.60 3.26 4.92
N ALA A 124 21.67 2.73 4.11
CA ALA A 124 21.94 1.65 3.18
C ALA A 124 22.87 2.10 2.03
N CYS A 125 22.69 3.33 1.57
CA CYS A 125 23.58 3.95 0.57
C CYS A 125 25.02 4.07 1.09
N ASP A 126 25.21 4.61 2.30
CA ASP A 126 26.53 4.72 2.94
C ASP A 126 27.19 3.34 3.15
N LYS A 127 26.39 2.32 3.48
CA LYS A 127 26.86 0.92 3.61
C LYS A 127 27.33 0.37 2.26
N ALA A 128 26.59 0.64 1.17
CA ALA A 128 26.93 0.23 -0.18
C ALA A 128 28.25 0.87 -0.65
N PHE A 129 28.43 2.17 -0.41
CA PHE A 129 29.67 2.86 -0.75
C PHE A 129 30.87 2.41 0.05
N ARG A 130 30.70 2.04 1.33
CA ARG A 130 31.78 1.42 2.13
C ARG A 130 32.20 0.09 1.55
N GLN A 131 31.27 -0.77 1.21
CA GLN A 131 31.58 -2.06 0.59
C GLN A 131 32.26 -1.88 -0.78
N LEU A 132 31.85 -0.89 -1.58
CA LEU A 132 32.54 -0.55 -2.81
C LEU A 132 33.99 -0.14 -2.55
N ALA A 133 34.25 0.67 -1.52
CA ALA A 133 35.59 1.13 -1.18
C ALA A 133 36.50 -0.03 -0.75
N ASP A 134 35.98 -1.00 0.00
CA ASP A 134 36.72 -2.20 0.43
C ASP A 134 37.16 -3.05 -0.76
N GLU A 135 36.35 -3.12 -1.82
CA GLU A 135 36.62 -3.93 -3.02
C GLU A 135 37.35 -3.15 -4.12
N ALA A 136 37.45 -1.80 -4.02
CA ALA A 136 37.93 -0.92 -5.07
C ALA A 136 39.36 -1.26 -5.57
N ALA A 137 40.24 -1.68 -4.67
CA ALA A 137 41.62 -2.04 -5.03
C ALA A 137 41.67 -3.25 -5.98
N GLU A 138 40.84 -4.27 -5.72
CA GLU A 138 40.74 -5.44 -6.55
C GLU A 138 40.13 -5.12 -7.93
N PHE A 139 39.05 -4.34 -7.97
CA PHE A 139 38.41 -3.92 -9.21
C PHE A 139 39.36 -3.14 -10.12
N LYS A 140 40.16 -2.25 -9.55
CA LYS A 140 41.16 -1.48 -10.32
C LYS A 140 42.33 -2.35 -10.80
N ALA A 141 42.86 -3.20 -9.90
CA ALA A 141 44.03 -4.03 -10.23
C ALA A 141 43.72 -5.06 -11.33
N LYS A 142 42.52 -5.59 -11.36
CA LYS A 142 42.09 -6.58 -12.35
C LYS A 142 41.25 -6.00 -13.49
N GLN A 143 41.06 -4.68 -13.56
CA GLN A 143 40.17 -4.02 -14.53
C GLN A 143 38.78 -4.72 -14.59
N LEU A 144 38.20 -4.99 -13.41
CA LEU A 144 37.03 -5.83 -13.26
C LEU A 144 35.77 -5.09 -13.71
N HIS A 145 35.00 -5.72 -14.60
CA HIS A 145 33.62 -5.38 -14.91
C HIS A 145 32.72 -6.48 -14.37
N GLN A 146 31.68 -6.10 -13.64
CA GLN A 146 30.75 -7.03 -12.99
C GLN A 146 29.33 -6.72 -13.41
N LYS A 147 28.60 -7.75 -13.84
CA LYS A 147 27.19 -7.71 -14.19
C LYS A 147 26.44 -8.76 -13.36
N ALA A 148 25.20 -8.45 -12.98
CA ALA A 148 24.37 -9.36 -12.21
C ALA A 148 23.38 -10.08 -13.14
N GLU A 149 23.39 -11.42 -13.09
CA GLU A 149 22.35 -12.26 -13.69
C GLU A 149 21.47 -12.81 -12.56
N ILE A 150 20.22 -12.37 -12.52
CA ILE A 150 19.25 -12.73 -11.50
C ILE A 150 18.57 -14.04 -11.91
N ALA A 151 18.64 -15.06 -11.07
CA ALA A 151 17.98 -16.34 -11.28
C ALA A 151 16.61 -16.42 -10.60
N SER A 152 16.48 -15.90 -9.35
CA SER A 152 15.22 -15.88 -8.64
C SER A 152 15.12 -14.69 -7.68
N ILE A 153 13.89 -14.31 -7.40
CA ILE A 153 13.53 -13.30 -6.39
C ILE A 153 12.44 -13.91 -5.52
N ASP A 154 12.75 -14.05 -4.24
CA ASP A 154 11.85 -14.62 -3.25
C ASP A 154 11.43 -13.56 -2.26
N ILE A 155 10.14 -13.46 -1.95
CA ILE A 155 9.61 -12.59 -0.90
C ILE A 155 9.61 -13.42 0.38
N LEU A 156 10.46 -13.03 1.34
CA LEU A 156 10.67 -13.78 2.59
C LEU A 156 9.65 -13.42 3.67
N ASP A 157 9.37 -12.13 3.82
CA ASP A 157 8.45 -11.61 4.84
C ASP A 157 7.80 -10.32 4.31
N THR A 158 6.53 -10.15 4.64
CA THR A 158 5.76 -8.97 4.23
C THR A 158 5.01 -8.42 5.43
N ARG A 159 5.26 -7.15 5.76
CA ARG A 159 4.61 -6.42 6.85
C ARG A 159 4.09 -5.08 6.37
N GLU A 160 3.30 -4.41 7.19
CA GLU A 160 2.71 -3.11 6.84
C GLU A 160 3.76 -2.04 6.49
N ASP A 161 4.93 -2.06 7.15
CA ASP A 161 5.96 -1.03 7.02
C ASP A 161 7.19 -1.45 6.21
N PHE A 162 7.37 -2.76 5.95
CA PHE A 162 8.50 -3.27 5.16
C PHE A 162 8.21 -4.63 4.51
N VAL A 163 8.97 -4.90 3.47
CA VAL A 163 9.03 -6.21 2.82
C VAL A 163 10.48 -6.66 2.79
N MET A 164 10.71 -7.92 3.11
CA MET A 164 12.01 -8.58 2.94
C MET A 164 12.01 -9.42 1.70
N THR A 165 12.94 -9.13 0.79
CA THR A 165 13.14 -9.91 -0.43
C THR A 165 14.54 -10.51 -0.45
N GLN A 166 14.68 -11.67 -1.08
CA GLN A 166 15.97 -12.31 -1.36
C GLN A 166 16.11 -12.49 -2.86
N VAL A 167 17.20 -11.98 -3.38
CA VAL A 167 17.59 -12.14 -4.77
C VAL A 167 18.76 -13.11 -4.81
N SER A 168 18.68 -14.13 -5.66
CA SER A 168 19.76 -15.05 -5.92
C SER A 168 20.08 -15.12 -7.42
N GLY A 169 21.34 -15.37 -7.73
CA GLY A 169 21.82 -15.41 -9.10
C GLY A 169 23.32 -15.57 -9.15
N GLN A 170 23.90 -15.12 -10.26
CA GLN A 170 25.35 -15.14 -10.46
C GLN A 170 25.86 -13.78 -10.93
N LEU A 171 27.07 -13.44 -10.52
CA LEU A 171 27.84 -12.31 -11.00
C LEU A 171 28.72 -12.76 -12.12
N ILE A 172 28.56 -12.20 -13.30
CA ILE A 172 29.51 -12.36 -14.39
C ILE A 172 30.58 -11.31 -14.23
N ARG A 173 31.77 -11.74 -13.89
CA ARG A 173 32.96 -10.90 -13.73
C ARG A 173 33.89 -11.11 -14.90
N THR A 174 34.25 -10.04 -15.59
CA THR A 174 35.22 -10.04 -16.66
C THR A 174 36.32 -9.04 -16.31
N GLY A 175 37.55 -9.39 -16.64
CA GLY A 175 38.70 -8.53 -16.31
C GLY A 175 39.98 -9.00 -16.95
N ILE A 176 41.09 -8.36 -16.55
CA ILE A 176 42.45 -8.67 -17.00
C ILE A 176 43.30 -8.97 -15.77
N PHE A 177 43.95 -10.11 -15.77
CA PHE A 177 44.93 -10.47 -14.75
C PHE A 177 46.19 -11.06 -15.36
N LYS A 178 47.36 -10.46 -15.06
CA LYS A 178 48.65 -10.81 -15.64
C LYS A 178 48.60 -10.87 -17.17
N ASP A 179 48.06 -9.82 -17.78
CA ASP A 179 47.88 -9.62 -19.22
C ASP A 179 46.99 -10.66 -19.91
N LYS A 180 46.23 -11.43 -19.16
CA LYS A 180 45.27 -12.39 -19.69
C LYS A 180 43.86 -11.95 -19.32
N ALA A 181 42.98 -11.90 -20.32
CA ALA A 181 41.55 -11.73 -20.07
C ALA A 181 40.97 -12.97 -19.40
N PHE A 182 40.08 -12.76 -18.44
CA PHE A 182 39.35 -13.83 -17.79
C PHE A 182 37.88 -13.48 -17.67
N SER A 183 37.08 -14.53 -17.53
CA SER A 183 35.65 -14.42 -17.19
C SER A 183 35.33 -15.45 -16.15
N GLU A 184 34.60 -15.07 -15.11
CA GLU A 184 34.15 -15.98 -14.05
C GLU A 184 32.70 -15.71 -13.69
N ALA A 185 31.99 -16.75 -13.27
CA ALA A 185 30.64 -16.67 -12.72
C ALA A 185 30.70 -16.97 -11.22
N VAL A 186 30.28 -16.02 -10.40
CA VAL A 186 30.28 -16.13 -8.94
C VAL A 186 28.84 -16.07 -8.44
N PRO A 187 28.33 -17.13 -7.81
CA PRO A 187 26.98 -17.11 -7.28
C PRO A 187 26.86 -16.12 -6.12
N PHE A 188 25.69 -15.49 -6.00
CA PHE A 188 25.41 -14.55 -4.92
C PHE A 188 24.02 -14.76 -4.33
N LYS A 189 23.89 -14.32 -3.08
CA LYS A 189 22.60 -14.08 -2.40
C LYS A 189 22.59 -12.68 -1.83
N LEU A 190 21.51 -11.97 -2.09
CA LEU A 190 21.34 -10.57 -1.68
C LEU A 190 19.94 -10.40 -1.09
N ALA A 191 19.88 -10.15 0.21
CA ALA A 191 18.62 -9.86 0.89
C ALA A 191 18.44 -8.35 1.04
N PHE A 192 17.25 -7.86 0.70
CA PHE A 192 16.86 -6.47 0.88
C PHE A 192 15.75 -6.34 1.91
N LYS A 193 15.81 -5.27 2.68
CA LYS A 193 14.70 -4.74 3.46
C LYS A 193 14.17 -3.50 2.76
N LEU A 194 13.06 -3.68 2.04
CA LEU A 194 12.37 -2.60 1.34
C LEU A 194 11.36 -1.94 2.28
N ARG A 195 11.34 -0.61 2.32
CA ARG A 195 10.34 0.18 3.04
C ARG A 195 9.64 1.13 2.07
N ARG A 196 8.47 1.63 2.46
CA ARG A 196 7.87 2.74 1.74
C ARG A 196 8.86 3.89 1.68
N ASN A 197 8.97 4.49 0.51
CA ASN A 197 9.91 5.56 0.29
C ASN A 197 9.37 6.88 0.88
N PRO A 198 9.95 7.43 1.96
CA PRO A 198 9.50 8.68 2.53
C PRO A 198 9.79 9.89 1.63
N ASP A 199 10.81 9.75 0.75
CA ASP A 199 11.31 10.83 -0.10
C ASP A 199 10.91 10.65 -1.58
N MET A 200 9.83 9.93 -1.84
CA MET A 200 9.38 9.56 -3.19
C MET A 200 9.27 10.76 -4.15
N ALA A 201 8.90 11.92 -3.63
CA ALA A 201 8.78 13.14 -4.43
C ALA A 201 10.13 13.70 -4.91
N MET A 202 11.23 13.38 -4.21
CA MET A 202 12.55 13.98 -4.40
C MET A 202 13.56 13.03 -5.06
N ASN A 203 13.42 11.72 -4.87
CA ASN A 203 14.42 10.73 -5.25
C ASN A 203 13.98 9.79 -6.39
N GLY A 204 13.52 10.34 -7.50
CA GLY A 204 13.19 9.55 -8.69
C GLY A 204 11.84 8.86 -8.67
N ARG A 205 11.01 9.14 -7.66
CA ARG A 205 9.62 8.64 -7.53
C ARG A 205 9.49 7.13 -7.36
N PHE A 206 10.52 6.46 -6.87
CA PHE A 206 10.41 5.04 -6.54
C PHE A 206 9.48 4.84 -5.32
N PRO A 207 8.48 3.96 -5.40
CA PRO A 207 7.50 3.78 -4.32
C PRO A 207 8.08 3.10 -3.08
N THR A 208 9.18 2.34 -3.27
CA THR A 208 9.91 1.69 -2.17
C THR A 208 11.38 2.08 -2.20
N ALA A 209 12.02 2.06 -1.04
CA ALA A 209 13.44 2.29 -0.91
C ALA A 209 14.08 1.20 -0.04
N VAL A 210 15.32 0.85 -0.36
CA VAL A 210 16.13 -0.09 0.41
C VAL A 210 16.58 0.57 1.72
N SER A 211 16.09 0.08 2.84
CA SER A 211 16.48 0.58 4.17
C SER A 211 17.69 -0.14 4.74
N ASP A 212 17.87 -1.41 4.39
CA ASP A 212 19.05 -2.22 4.72
C ASP A 212 19.17 -3.36 3.72
N PHE A 213 20.36 -3.94 3.63
CA PHE A 213 20.63 -5.11 2.80
C PHE A 213 21.71 -6.00 3.40
N LYS A 214 21.69 -7.28 3.05
CA LYS A 214 22.73 -8.24 3.42
C LYS A 214 23.21 -8.93 2.15
N TYR A 215 24.48 -8.80 1.84
CA TYR A 215 25.12 -9.42 0.69
C TYR A 215 26.00 -10.58 1.15
N GLU A 216 25.79 -11.73 0.60
CA GLU A 216 26.58 -12.96 0.85
C GLU A 216 27.14 -13.47 -0.48
N PRO A 217 28.43 -13.21 -0.78
CA PRO A 217 29.07 -13.90 -1.88
C PRO A 217 29.19 -15.37 -1.52
N THR A 218 28.66 -16.24 -2.35
CA THR A 218 28.83 -17.69 -2.17
C THR A 218 30.19 -18.06 -2.74
N ARG A 219 31.12 -18.46 -1.90
CA ARG A 219 32.45 -18.94 -2.28
C ARG A 219 32.39 -20.39 -2.79
#